data_4475131e3240496a445a6f1bc4d6c3c1
#
_entry.id   4475131e3240496a445a6f1bc4d6c3c1
#
_cell.length_a   1.000
_cell.length_b   1.000
_cell.length_c   1.000
_cell.angle_alpha   90.00
_cell.angle_beta   90.00
_cell.angle_gamma   90.00
#
_symmetry.space_group_name_H-M   'P 1'
#
loop_
_entity.id
_entity.type
_entity.pdbx_description
1 polymer ?
#
loop_
_entity_poly.entity_id
_entity_poly.type
_entity_poly.pdbx_seq_one_letter_code
_entity_poly.pdbx_strand_id
1 'polypeptide(L)'
;MAIETKEITFEQEIEYSLLDHGGYIKGNPRDYNREFAIDTKQLFRFLQDSQPVEWEKLCRKHGENVETGFLKKLYRDLDTYGTLYVLRHGVVDAPAKLSLCYFKPASGMNQTSQALYEKNILSITRQVHYSLKNENSIDVVLFINGLPVATVELKNPITGQTVENAKRQYMKDRDPRELLLSFKARCLVHFAVDTEEVWMTTKLNGINTYFLPFNKGNNGGKGNPVGNSTYRTSYLWEEVLQKDSLLDIVQRFIHLQEDKKNPKKSVMIFPRYHQLDVVRKLVADVYANGTGHNYLIQHSAGSGKSNSISWLAHHLSNLHDKNDKVVFNSIIVITDRLVLDKQLQDTIYQFEHVEGVVTKIDNNAAQLADALNTGKKIIITTLQKFPFILEKVDDLSGKRFAVIVDEAHSSQTGEASKK
;
A
#
# COMPACT_ATOMS: atom_id res chain seq x y z
N MET A 1 37.45 -9.43 -1.63
CA MET A 1 37.59 -8.05 -1.11
C MET A 1 36.97 -6.97 -2.04
N ALA A 2 37.30 -6.86 -3.34
CA ALA A 2 36.71 -5.78 -4.18
C ALA A 2 35.21 -5.97 -4.52
N ILE A 3 34.71 -7.19 -4.47
CA ILE A 3 33.30 -7.54 -4.78
C ILE A 3 32.38 -7.15 -3.62
N GLU A 4 32.72 -7.53 -2.38
CA GLU A 4 31.98 -7.16 -1.17
C GLU A 4 31.89 -5.66 -0.97
N THR A 5 32.96 -4.91 -1.27
CA THR A 5 33.01 -3.46 -1.08
C THR A 5 31.98 -2.70 -1.91
N LYS A 6 31.60 -3.21 -3.10
CA LYS A 6 30.65 -2.55 -4.02
C LYS A 6 29.18 -2.82 -3.69
N GLU A 7 28.88 -4.00 -3.18
CA GLU A 7 27.53 -4.34 -2.70
C GLU A 7 27.23 -3.57 -1.39
N ILE A 8 28.20 -3.53 -0.49
CA ILE A 8 28.16 -2.70 0.71
C ILE A 8 27.93 -1.21 0.39
N THR A 9 28.55 -0.69 -0.69
CA THR A 9 28.35 0.70 -1.14
C THR A 9 26.90 0.93 -1.60
N PHE A 10 26.30 -0.04 -2.30
CA PHE A 10 24.91 0.06 -2.74
C PHE A 10 23.92 0.05 -1.57
N GLU A 11 24.12 -0.85 -0.59
CA GLU A 11 23.36 -0.84 0.65
C GLU A 11 23.49 0.48 1.42
N GLN A 12 24.72 1.02 1.48
CA GLN A 12 25.02 2.29 2.18
C GLN A 12 24.33 3.47 1.51
N GLU A 13 24.27 3.51 0.18
CA GLU A 13 23.61 4.56 -0.57
C GLU A 13 22.10 4.58 -0.29
N ILE A 14 21.46 3.39 -0.29
CA ILE A 14 20.04 3.27 0.07
C ILE A 14 19.80 3.70 1.51
N GLU A 15 20.63 3.22 2.44
CA GLU A 15 20.56 3.62 3.86
C GLU A 15 20.70 5.14 3.99
N TYR A 16 21.73 5.73 3.38
CA TYR A 16 21.98 7.16 3.44
C TYR A 16 20.79 7.98 2.90
N SER A 17 20.29 7.64 1.73
CA SER A 17 19.17 8.34 1.12
C SER A 17 17.90 8.29 1.98
N LEU A 18 17.58 7.13 2.56
CA LEU A 18 16.40 6.99 3.42
C LEU A 18 16.57 7.71 4.77
N LEU A 19 17.79 7.79 5.29
CA LEU A 19 18.09 8.53 6.53
C LEU A 19 18.05 10.04 6.32
N ASP A 20 18.61 10.52 5.21
CA ASP A 20 18.76 11.96 4.94
C ASP A 20 17.47 12.59 4.45
N HIS A 21 16.78 11.95 3.53
CA HIS A 21 15.58 12.47 2.85
C HIS A 21 14.31 11.62 3.04
N GLY A 22 14.46 10.34 3.40
CA GLY A 22 13.34 9.40 3.44
C GLY A 22 12.49 9.45 4.71
N GLY A 23 12.95 10.16 5.75
CA GLY A 23 12.26 10.24 7.04
C GLY A 23 12.45 8.99 7.92
N TYR A 24 13.54 8.25 7.73
CA TYR A 24 13.91 7.06 8.51
C TYR A 24 14.95 7.37 9.56
N ILE A 25 15.00 6.50 10.56
CA ILE A 25 16.14 6.39 11.49
C ILE A 25 16.93 5.13 11.19
N LYS A 26 18.20 5.12 11.56
CA LYS A 26 19.03 3.94 11.48
C LYS A 26 18.61 2.92 12.54
N GLY A 27 18.25 1.72 12.10
CA GLY A 27 18.00 0.58 12.99
C GLY A 27 19.30 -0.12 13.38
N ASN A 28 19.23 -0.92 14.43
CA ASN A 28 20.34 -1.75 14.88
C ASN A 28 19.93 -3.23 14.79
N PRO A 29 20.66 -4.08 14.06
CA PRO A 29 20.34 -5.51 13.95
C PRO A 29 20.24 -6.24 15.31
N ARG A 30 20.88 -5.72 16.35
CA ARG A 30 20.82 -6.29 17.71
C ARG A 30 19.51 -6.01 18.44
N ASP A 31 18.75 -4.98 18.01
CA ASP A 31 17.46 -4.62 18.58
C ASP A 31 16.31 -5.48 17.97
N TYR A 32 16.64 -6.23 16.90
CA TYR A 32 15.71 -7.15 16.26
C TYR A 32 15.59 -8.47 17.04
N ASN A 33 14.39 -8.75 17.51
CA ASN A 33 14.06 -9.99 18.19
C ASN A 33 13.68 -11.07 17.17
N ARG A 34 14.52 -12.10 17.02
CA ARG A 34 14.30 -13.21 16.05
C ARG A 34 13.07 -14.06 16.36
N GLU A 35 12.71 -14.20 17.66
CA GLU A 35 11.56 -15.01 18.09
C GLU A 35 10.23 -14.39 17.65
N PHE A 36 10.11 -13.07 17.71
CA PHE A 36 8.90 -12.35 17.33
C PHE A 36 8.99 -11.73 15.92
N ALA A 37 10.17 -11.67 15.34
CA ALA A 37 10.49 -10.96 14.10
C ALA A 37 10.08 -9.47 14.16
N ILE A 38 10.50 -8.76 15.21
CA ILE A 38 10.14 -7.37 15.52
C ILE A 38 11.39 -6.64 16.05
N ASP A 39 11.57 -5.38 15.66
CA ASP A 39 12.46 -4.46 16.35
C ASP A 39 11.75 -3.97 17.62
N THR A 40 12.02 -4.64 18.73
CA THR A 40 11.31 -4.41 19.99
C THR A 40 11.61 -3.06 20.60
N LYS A 41 12.80 -2.53 20.39
CA LYS A 41 13.18 -1.21 20.88
C LYS A 41 12.38 -0.09 20.24
N GLN A 42 12.25 -0.10 18.92
CA GLN A 42 11.45 0.91 18.22
C GLN A 42 9.96 0.74 18.49
N LEU A 43 9.48 -0.50 18.64
CA LEU A 43 8.10 -0.78 19.02
C LEU A 43 7.73 -0.14 20.35
N PHE A 44 8.48 -0.45 21.41
CA PHE A 44 8.16 0.08 22.74
C PHE A 44 8.39 1.58 22.85
N ARG A 45 9.43 2.12 22.20
CA ARG A 45 9.62 3.57 22.09
C ARG A 45 8.39 4.24 21.46
N PHE A 46 7.89 3.73 20.34
CA PHE A 46 6.71 4.28 19.69
C PHE A 46 5.48 4.24 20.60
N LEU A 47 5.19 3.09 21.23
CA LEU A 47 4.03 2.94 22.11
C LEU A 47 4.06 3.87 23.31
N GLN A 48 5.21 4.00 23.95
CA GLN A 48 5.40 4.86 25.12
C GLN A 48 5.29 6.34 24.75
N ASP A 49 5.92 6.76 23.66
CA ASP A 49 5.94 8.15 23.21
C ASP A 49 4.60 8.63 22.66
N SER A 50 3.86 7.76 21.98
CA SER A 50 2.62 8.15 21.30
C SER A 50 1.36 7.88 22.09
N GLN A 51 1.37 6.92 23.04
CA GLN A 51 0.19 6.44 23.76
C GLN A 51 0.48 6.17 25.25
N PRO A 52 0.98 7.16 26.01
CA PRO A 52 1.41 6.95 27.40
C PRO A 52 0.26 6.44 28.30
N VAL A 53 -0.97 6.90 28.08
CA VAL A 53 -2.13 6.46 28.86
C VAL A 53 -2.47 4.99 28.62
N GLU A 54 -2.45 4.55 27.37
CA GLU A 54 -2.70 3.15 27.03
C GLU A 54 -1.55 2.25 27.49
N TRP A 55 -0.30 2.75 27.40
CA TRP A 55 0.86 2.07 27.94
C TRP A 55 0.78 1.86 29.45
N GLU A 56 0.33 2.86 30.20
CA GLU A 56 0.14 2.74 31.65
C GLU A 56 -0.90 1.66 32.00
N LYS A 57 -1.99 1.54 31.21
CA LYS A 57 -2.97 0.44 31.38
C LYS A 57 -2.34 -0.93 31.20
N LEU A 58 -1.42 -1.08 30.23
CA LEU A 58 -0.65 -2.32 30.04
C LEU A 58 0.27 -2.61 31.21
N CYS A 59 0.98 -1.57 31.72
CA CYS A 59 1.84 -1.71 32.89
C CYS A 59 1.05 -2.19 34.11
N ARG A 60 -0.13 -1.65 34.33
CA ARG A 60 -1.02 -2.11 35.43
C ARG A 60 -1.49 -3.55 35.24
N LYS A 61 -1.70 -3.98 34.00
CA LYS A 61 -2.16 -5.34 33.68
C LYS A 61 -1.06 -6.39 33.83
N HIS A 62 0.11 -6.12 33.29
CA HIS A 62 1.19 -7.10 33.14
C HIS A 62 2.32 -6.95 34.16
N GLY A 63 2.33 -5.84 34.92
CA GLY A 63 3.39 -5.55 35.90
C GLY A 63 4.77 -5.49 35.26
N GLU A 64 5.74 -6.14 35.89
CA GLU A 64 7.14 -6.21 35.41
C GLU A 64 7.28 -6.93 34.05
N ASN A 65 6.30 -7.72 33.65
CA ASN A 65 6.31 -8.48 32.40
C ASN A 65 5.57 -7.76 31.25
N VAL A 66 5.39 -6.44 31.32
CA VAL A 66 4.59 -5.67 30.34
C VAL A 66 5.03 -5.88 28.90
N GLU A 67 6.32 -5.81 28.63
CA GLU A 67 6.86 -5.98 27.28
C GLU A 67 6.62 -7.41 26.74
N THR A 68 7.00 -8.41 27.51
CA THR A 68 6.81 -9.83 27.13
C THR A 68 5.33 -10.20 26.99
N GLY A 69 4.47 -9.68 27.88
CA GLY A 69 3.03 -9.88 27.85
C GLY A 69 2.42 -9.32 26.58
N PHE A 70 2.77 -8.09 26.26
CA PHE A 70 2.29 -7.43 25.04
C PHE A 70 2.84 -8.07 23.77
N LEU A 71 4.14 -8.43 23.72
CA LEU A 71 4.72 -9.13 22.57
C LEU A 71 4.00 -10.44 22.25
N LYS A 72 3.66 -11.24 23.26
CA LYS A 72 2.87 -12.48 23.07
C LYS A 72 1.47 -12.19 22.52
N LYS A 73 0.83 -11.11 22.93
CA LYS A 73 -0.48 -10.71 22.39
C LYS A 73 -0.35 -10.22 20.94
N LEU A 74 0.62 -9.33 20.67
CA LEU A 74 0.90 -8.82 19.35
C LEU A 74 1.27 -9.94 18.36
N TYR A 75 2.09 -10.90 18.78
CA TYR A 75 2.45 -12.07 17.99
C TYR A 75 1.21 -12.83 17.53
N ARG A 76 0.29 -13.14 18.45
CA ARG A 76 -0.97 -13.83 18.13
C ARG A 76 -1.84 -13.05 17.15
N ASP A 77 -1.93 -11.73 17.31
CA ASP A 77 -2.71 -10.89 16.41
C ASP A 77 -2.08 -10.81 15.02
N LEU A 78 -0.75 -10.72 14.94
CA LEU A 78 -0.02 -10.75 13.67
C LEU A 78 -0.19 -12.08 12.94
N ASP A 79 -0.17 -13.20 13.62
CA ASP A 79 -0.39 -14.52 13.03
C ASP A 79 -1.84 -14.72 12.56
N THR A 80 -2.79 -14.18 13.31
CA THR A 80 -4.23 -14.33 13.00
C THR A 80 -4.65 -13.41 11.88
N TYR A 81 -4.41 -12.11 12.04
CA TYR A 81 -4.93 -11.06 11.17
C TYR A 81 -3.93 -10.57 10.13
N GLY A 82 -2.63 -10.70 10.41
CA GLY A 82 -1.54 -10.19 9.58
C GLY A 82 -1.13 -8.76 9.90
N THR A 83 0.08 -8.41 9.45
CA THR A 83 0.72 -7.10 9.71
C THR A 83 -0.09 -5.93 9.16
N LEU A 84 -0.67 -6.07 7.97
CA LEU A 84 -1.48 -5.00 7.37
C LEU A 84 -2.68 -4.65 8.24
N TYR A 85 -3.39 -5.66 8.74
CA TYR A 85 -4.53 -5.45 9.63
C TYR A 85 -4.11 -4.78 10.94
N VAL A 86 -3.05 -5.30 11.55
CA VAL A 86 -2.54 -4.78 12.84
C VAL A 86 -2.05 -3.33 12.73
N LEU A 87 -1.37 -2.96 11.63
CA LEU A 87 -0.97 -1.57 11.38
C LEU A 87 -2.19 -0.64 11.23
N ARG A 88 -3.28 -1.10 10.61
CA ARG A 88 -4.48 -0.28 10.36
C ARG A 88 -5.44 -0.21 11.54
N HIS A 89 -5.58 -1.28 12.31
CA HIS A 89 -6.61 -1.39 13.35
C HIS A 89 -6.06 -1.41 14.77
N GLY A 90 -4.74 -1.60 14.91
CA GLY A 90 -4.09 -1.73 16.21
C GLY A 90 -4.32 -3.08 16.87
N VAL A 91 -4.04 -3.13 18.18
CA VAL A 91 -4.15 -4.31 19.05
C VAL A 91 -4.97 -3.94 20.28
N VAL A 92 -5.93 -4.79 20.62
CA VAL A 92 -6.69 -4.69 21.87
C VAL A 92 -6.13 -5.70 22.86
N ASP A 93 -5.51 -5.20 23.92
CA ASP A 93 -5.05 -5.98 25.07
C ASP A 93 -5.72 -5.41 26.33
N ALA A 94 -7.02 -5.72 26.46
CA ALA A 94 -7.91 -5.11 27.45
C ALA A 94 -7.27 -5.00 28.85
N PRO A 95 -7.35 -3.82 29.49
CA PRO A 95 -8.18 -2.67 29.12
C PRO A 95 -7.54 -1.69 28.11
N ALA A 96 -6.34 -1.94 27.61
CA ALA A 96 -5.63 -1.08 26.66
C ALA A 96 -6.06 -1.36 25.22
N LYS A 97 -6.12 -0.28 24.41
CA LYS A 97 -6.27 -0.33 22.95
C LYS A 97 -5.13 0.48 22.33
N LEU A 98 -4.22 -0.19 21.61
CA LEU A 98 -3.01 0.40 21.08
C LEU A 98 -3.04 0.49 19.56
N SER A 99 -2.78 1.66 19.02
CA SER A 99 -2.50 1.85 17.60
C SER A 99 -1.07 1.45 17.28
N LEU A 100 -0.85 0.71 16.19
CA LEU A 100 0.50 0.30 15.76
C LEU A 100 1.02 1.21 14.64
N CYS A 101 0.18 2.07 14.07
CA CYS A 101 0.57 3.09 13.10
C CYS A 101 -0.48 4.20 13.08
N TYR A 102 -0.04 5.43 12.85
CA TYR A 102 -0.92 6.56 12.58
C TYR A 102 -0.76 6.99 11.13
N PHE A 103 -1.86 7.17 10.44
CA PHE A 103 -1.87 7.57 9.04
C PHE A 103 -2.12 9.07 8.88
N LYS A 104 -1.62 9.62 7.76
CA LYS A 104 -1.76 11.04 7.48
C LYS A 104 -3.25 11.41 7.35
N PRO A 105 -3.73 12.39 8.10
CA PRO A 105 -5.14 12.80 8.00
C PRO A 105 -5.43 13.37 6.61
N ALA A 106 -6.66 13.17 6.12
CA ALA A 106 -7.09 13.69 4.82
C ALA A 106 -7.29 15.21 4.82
N SER A 107 -7.44 15.80 6.00
CA SER A 107 -7.65 17.24 6.21
C SER A 107 -6.63 17.79 7.20
N GLY A 108 -6.13 19.00 6.95
CA GLY A 108 -5.21 19.72 7.84
C GLY A 108 -5.85 20.22 9.16
N MET A 109 -7.18 20.15 9.29
CA MET A 109 -7.88 20.67 10.46
C MET A 109 -7.63 19.86 11.75
N ASN A 110 -7.23 18.59 11.63
CA ASN A 110 -7.01 17.73 12.79
C ASN A 110 -5.54 17.74 13.21
N GLN A 111 -5.14 18.77 13.97
CA GLN A 111 -3.76 18.93 14.47
C GLN A 111 -3.32 17.77 15.37
N THR A 112 -4.24 17.17 16.15
CA THR A 112 -3.94 16.01 16.99
C THR A 112 -3.56 14.81 16.14
N SER A 113 -4.31 14.52 15.08
CA SER A 113 -3.99 13.42 14.17
C SER A 113 -2.68 13.66 13.42
N GLN A 114 -2.39 14.89 13.04
CA GLN A 114 -1.11 15.24 12.43
C GLN A 114 0.06 15.03 13.41
N ALA A 115 -0.08 15.48 14.66
CA ALA A 115 0.95 15.28 15.68
C ALA A 115 1.19 13.79 15.99
N LEU A 116 0.15 12.97 15.99
CA LEU A 116 0.28 11.51 16.11
C LEU A 116 0.94 10.88 14.90
N TYR A 117 0.62 11.35 13.67
CA TYR A 117 1.28 10.90 12.45
C TYR A 117 2.81 11.12 12.50
N GLU A 118 3.25 12.27 13.00
CA GLU A 118 4.69 12.58 13.14
C GLU A 118 5.40 11.66 14.15
N LYS A 119 4.67 11.06 15.10
CA LYS A 119 5.22 10.09 16.07
C LYS A 119 5.61 8.76 15.45
N ASN A 120 5.18 8.44 14.20
CA ASN A 120 5.61 7.21 13.58
C ASN A 120 7.13 7.17 13.39
N ILE A 121 7.70 6.04 13.75
CA ILE A 121 9.12 5.73 13.62
C ILE A 121 9.29 4.77 12.46
N LEU A 122 9.86 5.24 11.34
CA LEU A 122 10.33 4.36 10.29
C LEU A 122 11.81 4.09 10.49
N SER A 123 12.23 2.84 10.41
CA SER A 123 13.64 2.49 10.52
C SER A 123 14.11 1.57 9.40
N ILE A 124 15.36 1.75 8.99
CA ILE A 124 16.07 0.89 8.05
C ILE A 124 17.17 0.15 8.81
N THR A 125 17.16 -1.19 8.68
CA THR A 125 18.18 -2.05 9.29
C THR A 125 18.82 -2.92 8.23
N ARG A 126 20.15 -2.86 8.14
CA ARG A 126 20.91 -3.69 7.21
C ARG A 126 21.35 -4.99 7.87
N GLN A 127 21.54 -6.03 7.06
CA GLN A 127 22.08 -7.34 7.47
C GLN A 127 21.34 -7.93 8.68
N VAL A 128 20.01 -8.03 8.54
CA VAL A 128 19.15 -8.55 9.61
C VAL A 128 19.19 -10.07 9.63
N HIS A 129 19.83 -10.63 10.66
CA HIS A 129 19.81 -12.07 10.93
C HIS A 129 18.43 -12.47 11.46
N TYR A 130 17.62 -13.10 10.64
CA TYR A 130 16.19 -13.30 10.90
C TYR A 130 15.84 -14.71 11.42
N SER A 131 16.70 -15.70 11.16
CA SER A 131 16.42 -17.08 11.49
C SER A 131 16.87 -17.45 12.90
N LEU A 132 16.10 -18.32 13.56
CA LEU A 132 16.52 -19.01 14.77
C LEU A 132 17.33 -20.29 14.49
N LYS A 133 17.41 -20.72 13.22
CA LYS A 133 18.01 -22.01 12.82
C LYS A 133 19.40 -21.83 12.19
N ASN A 134 19.67 -20.65 11.65
CA ASN A 134 20.91 -20.35 10.94
C ASN A 134 21.24 -18.83 11.02
N GLU A 135 22.39 -18.45 10.52
CA GLU A 135 22.85 -17.07 10.50
C GLU A 135 22.57 -16.33 9.17
N ASN A 136 21.59 -16.81 8.40
CA ASN A 136 21.17 -16.10 7.18
C ASN A 136 20.68 -14.67 7.53
N SER A 137 21.09 -13.71 6.72
CA SER A 137 20.66 -12.31 6.84
C SER A 137 19.93 -11.85 5.58
N ILE A 138 19.08 -10.85 5.73
CA ILE A 138 18.49 -10.06 4.65
C ILE A 138 19.30 -8.76 4.55
N ASP A 139 19.63 -8.33 3.34
CA ASP A 139 20.46 -7.16 3.10
C ASP A 139 19.86 -5.90 3.72
N VAL A 140 18.57 -5.64 3.49
CA VAL A 140 17.85 -4.50 4.06
C VAL A 140 16.45 -4.91 4.49
N VAL A 141 16.05 -4.52 5.71
CA VAL A 141 14.68 -4.62 6.22
C VAL A 141 14.18 -3.26 6.64
N LEU A 142 12.97 -2.91 6.20
CA LEU A 142 12.29 -1.67 6.58
C LEU A 142 11.21 -1.96 7.60
N PHE A 143 11.13 -1.10 8.61
CA PHE A 143 10.19 -1.24 9.73
C PHE A 143 9.32 0.01 9.85
N ILE A 144 8.08 -0.19 10.28
CA ILE A 144 7.17 0.85 10.76
C ILE A 144 6.90 0.55 12.23
N ASN A 145 7.31 1.46 13.12
CA ASN A 145 7.11 1.34 14.57
C ASN A 145 7.57 -0.03 15.13
N GLY A 146 8.70 -0.52 14.63
CA GLY A 146 9.29 -1.81 14.99
C GLY A 146 8.71 -3.03 14.26
N LEU A 147 7.59 -2.91 13.53
CA LEU A 147 7.03 -4.00 12.71
C LEU A 147 7.70 -4.03 11.33
N PRO A 148 8.25 -5.17 10.88
CA PRO A 148 8.86 -5.27 9.56
C PRO A 148 7.78 -5.23 8.48
N VAL A 149 8.00 -4.43 7.44
CA VAL A 149 7.03 -4.25 6.35
C VAL A 149 7.58 -4.57 4.97
N ALA A 150 8.89 -4.44 4.76
CA ALA A 150 9.53 -4.76 3.50
C ALA A 150 10.92 -5.35 3.69
N THR A 151 11.30 -6.29 2.85
CA THR A 151 12.67 -6.79 2.71
C THR A 151 13.22 -6.45 1.34
N VAL A 152 14.53 -6.24 1.26
CA VAL A 152 15.25 -6.00 0.02
C VAL A 152 16.48 -6.88 -0.05
N GLU A 153 16.63 -7.64 -1.11
CA GLU A 153 17.85 -8.35 -1.50
C GLU A 153 18.50 -7.60 -2.65
N LEU A 154 19.75 -7.25 -2.49
CA LEU A 154 20.50 -6.38 -3.38
C LEU A 154 21.57 -7.17 -4.16
N LYS A 155 21.74 -6.83 -5.42
CA LYS A 155 22.83 -7.33 -6.24
C LYS A 155 23.44 -6.19 -7.06
N ASN A 156 24.74 -6.30 -7.31
CA ASN A 156 25.44 -5.30 -8.09
C ASN A 156 26.02 -5.92 -9.37
N PRO A 157 25.56 -5.50 -10.56
CA PRO A 157 26.05 -6.03 -11.84
C PRO A 157 27.57 -5.90 -12.05
N ILE A 158 28.22 -4.93 -11.41
CA ILE A 158 29.67 -4.78 -11.45
C ILE A 158 30.39 -6.02 -10.86
N THR A 159 29.69 -6.77 -10.01
CA THR A 159 30.19 -8.03 -9.43
C THR A 159 29.80 -9.27 -10.23
N GLY A 160 29.16 -9.09 -11.40
CA GLY A 160 28.63 -10.18 -12.22
C GLY A 160 27.31 -10.76 -11.72
N GLN A 161 26.69 -10.13 -10.71
CA GLN A 161 25.39 -10.55 -10.16
C GLN A 161 24.32 -9.56 -10.54
N THR A 162 23.16 -10.08 -10.96
CA THR A 162 22.02 -9.28 -11.40
C THR A 162 20.80 -9.51 -10.50
N VAL A 163 19.71 -8.80 -10.77
CA VAL A 163 18.42 -9.00 -10.10
C VAL A 163 17.95 -10.47 -10.14
N GLU A 164 18.34 -11.24 -11.16
CA GLU A 164 18.03 -12.67 -11.22
C GLU A 164 18.70 -13.48 -10.10
N ASN A 165 19.88 -13.05 -9.64
CA ASN A 165 20.54 -13.64 -8.48
C ASN A 165 19.80 -13.29 -7.19
N ALA A 166 19.32 -12.06 -7.02
CA ALA A 166 18.49 -11.65 -5.87
C ALA A 166 17.17 -12.43 -5.83
N LYS A 167 16.48 -12.59 -6.97
CA LYS A 167 15.27 -13.42 -7.07
C LYS A 167 15.57 -14.88 -6.71
N ARG A 168 16.67 -15.44 -7.23
CA ARG A 168 17.10 -16.81 -6.94
C ARG A 168 17.40 -17.00 -5.45
N GLN A 169 17.98 -16.01 -4.79
CA GLN A 169 18.25 -16.01 -3.35
C GLN A 169 16.95 -16.14 -2.55
N TYR A 170 15.92 -15.35 -2.88
CA TYR A 170 14.59 -15.51 -2.29
C TYR A 170 13.96 -16.89 -2.56
N MET A 171 14.15 -17.44 -3.76
CA MET A 171 13.55 -18.71 -4.15
C MET A 171 14.23 -19.93 -3.49
N LYS A 172 15.54 -19.90 -3.28
CA LYS A 172 16.33 -21.06 -2.88
C LYS A 172 16.86 -20.98 -1.45
N ASP A 173 17.27 -19.77 -1.02
CA ASP A 173 18.04 -19.60 0.20
C ASP A 173 17.19 -18.98 1.33
N ARG A 174 15.96 -18.57 1.02
CA ARG A 174 15.01 -17.96 1.98
C ARG A 174 13.82 -18.88 2.19
N ASP A 175 13.76 -19.54 3.36
CA ASP A 175 12.62 -20.41 3.70
C ASP A 175 11.38 -19.56 3.98
N PRO A 176 10.29 -19.69 3.17
CA PRO A 176 9.06 -18.93 3.37
C PRO A 176 8.32 -19.25 4.69
N ARG A 177 8.75 -20.26 5.44
CA ARG A 177 8.22 -20.60 6.76
C ARG A 177 8.92 -19.86 7.89
N GLU A 178 10.03 -19.19 7.63
CA GLU A 178 10.67 -18.29 8.59
C GLU A 178 9.76 -17.11 8.87
N LEU A 179 9.65 -16.70 10.12
CA LEU A 179 8.63 -15.76 10.57
C LEU A 179 8.66 -14.41 9.83
N LEU A 180 9.85 -13.84 9.61
CA LEU A 180 10.02 -12.59 8.85
C LEU A 180 9.45 -12.68 7.44
N LEU A 181 9.57 -13.86 6.81
CA LEU A 181 9.24 -14.13 5.41
C LEU A 181 7.85 -14.74 5.21
N SER A 182 7.19 -15.07 6.32
CA SER A 182 5.90 -15.75 6.34
C SER A 182 4.80 -14.84 5.78
N PHE A 183 4.04 -15.36 4.83
CA PHE A 183 2.99 -14.62 4.13
C PHE A 183 2.01 -13.94 5.10
N LYS A 184 1.76 -12.66 4.88
CA LYS A 184 0.93 -11.71 5.65
C LYS A 184 1.34 -11.47 7.11
N ALA A 185 2.06 -12.41 7.74
CA ALA A 185 2.31 -12.38 9.18
C ALA A 185 3.38 -11.35 9.60
N ARG A 186 4.29 -10.99 8.68
CA ARG A 186 5.31 -9.95 8.93
C ARG A 186 5.46 -9.05 7.71
N CYS A 187 6.47 -9.24 6.88
CA CYS A 187 6.68 -8.37 5.71
C CYS A 187 5.50 -8.44 4.72
N LEU A 188 5.16 -7.28 4.16
CA LEU A 188 4.07 -7.11 3.19
C LEU A 188 4.57 -7.29 1.76
N VAL A 189 5.87 -7.02 1.54
CA VAL A 189 6.51 -7.07 0.22
C VAL A 189 7.99 -7.44 0.35
N HIS A 190 8.50 -8.12 -0.66
CA HIS A 190 9.90 -8.51 -0.82
C HIS A 190 10.40 -8.00 -2.16
N PHE A 191 11.46 -7.19 -2.15
CA PHE A 191 12.07 -6.61 -3.33
C PHE A 191 13.39 -7.29 -3.65
N ALA A 192 13.56 -7.71 -4.92
CA ALA A 192 14.81 -8.09 -5.52
C ALA A 192 15.29 -6.92 -6.40
N VAL A 193 16.48 -6.39 -6.13
CA VAL A 193 16.95 -5.13 -6.71
C VAL A 193 18.40 -5.26 -7.18
N ASP A 194 18.68 -4.73 -8.37
CA ASP A 194 20.01 -4.36 -8.77
C ASP A 194 20.06 -2.88 -9.21
N THR A 195 21.12 -2.43 -9.81
CA THR A 195 21.28 -1.04 -10.26
C THR A 195 20.38 -0.67 -11.44
N GLU A 196 19.83 -1.66 -12.14
CA GLU A 196 19.07 -1.52 -13.38
C GLU A 196 17.59 -1.82 -13.23
N GLU A 197 17.23 -2.85 -12.43
CA GLU A 197 15.87 -3.36 -12.32
C GLU A 197 15.42 -3.61 -10.88
N VAL A 198 14.10 -3.46 -10.67
CA VAL A 198 13.40 -3.82 -9.44
C VAL A 198 12.32 -4.85 -9.75
N TRP A 199 12.31 -5.93 -8.97
CA TRP A 199 11.25 -6.94 -8.98
C TRP A 199 10.71 -7.11 -7.57
N MET A 200 9.43 -7.44 -7.46
CA MET A 200 8.77 -7.62 -6.17
C MET A 200 7.92 -8.87 -6.12
N THR A 201 7.74 -9.39 -4.92
CA THR A 201 6.73 -10.38 -4.59
C THR A 201 6.13 -10.07 -3.22
N THR A 202 4.88 -10.44 -3.02
CA THR A 202 4.19 -10.34 -1.71
C THR A 202 4.06 -11.70 -1.03
N LYS A 203 4.48 -12.78 -1.71
CA LYS A 203 4.37 -14.13 -1.19
C LYS A 203 5.53 -15.00 -1.70
N LEU A 204 6.39 -15.39 -0.80
CA LEU A 204 7.43 -16.37 -1.10
C LEU A 204 6.82 -17.78 -1.11
N ASN A 205 7.25 -18.61 -2.06
CA ASN A 205 6.81 -20.00 -2.25
C ASN A 205 7.96 -20.88 -2.77
N GLY A 206 9.16 -20.70 -2.19
CA GLY A 206 10.36 -21.39 -2.63
C GLY A 206 10.61 -21.15 -4.13
N ILE A 207 10.96 -22.21 -4.86
CA ILE A 207 11.24 -22.14 -6.31
C ILE A 207 10.04 -21.70 -7.15
N ASN A 208 8.81 -21.81 -6.63
CA ASN A 208 7.59 -21.37 -7.29
C ASN A 208 7.19 -19.92 -6.93
N THR A 209 8.08 -19.15 -6.33
CA THR A 209 7.84 -17.74 -6.05
C THR A 209 7.68 -16.97 -7.36
N TYR A 210 6.58 -16.23 -7.47
CA TYR A 210 6.31 -15.40 -8.63
C TYR A 210 6.68 -13.94 -8.35
N PHE A 211 7.59 -13.40 -9.14
CA PHE A 211 8.01 -12.01 -9.07
C PHE A 211 7.33 -11.18 -10.15
N LEU A 212 6.90 -9.98 -9.80
CA LEU A 212 6.38 -8.97 -10.70
C LEU A 212 7.43 -7.86 -10.91
N PRO A 213 7.60 -7.36 -12.16
CA PRO A 213 8.44 -6.18 -12.37
C PRO A 213 7.83 -4.96 -11.69
N PHE A 214 8.69 -4.17 -11.05
CA PHE A 214 8.33 -2.90 -10.41
C PHE A 214 9.08 -1.72 -11.06
N ASN A 215 9.32 -1.78 -12.36
CA ASN A 215 10.08 -0.81 -13.13
C ASN A 215 9.21 0.34 -13.65
N LYS A 216 9.81 1.52 -13.83
CA LYS A 216 9.16 2.72 -14.40
C LYS A 216 8.70 2.53 -15.84
N GLY A 217 9.40 1.66 -16.59
CA GLY A 217 9.32 1.59 -18.03
C GLY A 217 10.31 2.56 -18.69
N ASN A 218 10.72 2.28 -19.91
CA ASN A 218 11.66 3.11 -20.66
C ASN A 218 11.17 3.27 -22.09
N ASN A 219 10.78 4.48 -22.49
CA ASN A 219 10.28 4.82 -23.83
C ASN A 219 9.21 3.84 -24.36
N GLY A 220 8.24 3.50 -23.52
CA GLY A 220 7.19 2.52 -23.85
C GLY A 220 7.61 1.06 -23.74
N GLY A 221 8.87 0.78 -23.40
CA GLY A 221 9.44 -0.56 -23.21
C GLY A 221 9.67 -0.92 -21.74
N LYS A 222 10.35 -2.05 -21.53
CA LYS A 222 10.74 -2.57 -20.20
C LYS A 222 11.90 -1.78 -19.59
N GLY A 223 12.13 -1.98 -18.30
CA GLY A 223 13.29 -1.45 -17.57
C GLY A 223 13.04 -0.05 -17.01
N ASN A 224 14.12 0.65 -16.70
CA ASN A 224 14.09 1.98 -16.13
C ASN A 224 14.85 2.99 -17.00
N PRO A 225 14.42 4.26 -17.10
CA PRO A 225 15.13 5.29 -17.85
C PRO A 225 16.46 5.61 -17.16
N VAL A 226 17.40 6.13 -17.91
CA VAL A 226 18.59 6.77 -17.35
C VAL A 226 18.11 8.07 -16.68
N GLY A 227 18.26 8.14 -15.37
CA GLY A 227 17.92 9.31 -14.56
C GLY A 227 19.15 10.17 -14.24
N ASN A 228 18.97 11.15 -13.37
CA ASN A 228 20.05 11.98 -12.84
C ASN A 228 20.85 11.26 -11.73
N SER A 229 20.30 10.18 -11.18
CA SER A 229 20.95 9.36 -10.15
C SER A 229 21.92 8.36 -10.78
N THR A 230 22.90 7.92 -9.99
CA THR A 230 23.86 6.87 -10.35
C THR A 230 23.16 5.53 -10.64
N TYR A 231 22.00 5.29 -9.99
CA TYR A 231 21.25 4.04 -10.09
C TYR A 231 19.90 4.27 -10.77
N ARG A 232 19.59 3.50 -11.81
CA ARG A 232 18.28 3.57 -12.47
C ARG A 232 17.12 3.14 -11.57
N THR A 233 17.44 2.45 -10.48
CA THR A 233 16.49 1.95 -9.49
C THR A 233 16.31 2.89 -8.29
N SER A 234 16.95 4.05 -8.28
CA SER A 234 16.94 5.02 -7.16
C SER A 234 15.53 5.47 -6.77
N TYR A 235 14.59 5.53 -7.72
CA TYR A 235 13.20 5.89 -7.44
C TYR A 235 12.56 4.99 -6.37
N LEU A 236 13.06 3.76 -6.18
CA LEU A 236 12.52 2.87 -5.15
C LEU A 236 12.69 3.49 -3.76
N TRP A 237 13.85 4.03 -3.44
CA TRP A 237 14.12 4.64 -2.13
C TRP A 237 13.97 6.16 -2.13
N GLU A 238 14.12 6.85 -3.27
CA GLU A 238 13.95 8.29 -3.37
C GLU A 238 12.48 8.73 -3.49
N GLU A 239 11.58 7.85 -3.97
CA GLU A 239 10.16 8.18 -4.20
C GLU A 239 9.21 7.21 -3.48
N VAL A 240 9.39 5.87 -3.66
CA VAL A 240 8.39 4.88 -3.27
C VAL A 240 8.47 4.53 -1.78
N LEU A 241 9.67 4.33 -1.25
CA LEU A 241 9.89 3.87 0.13
C LEU A 241 10.08 5.01 1.13
N GLN A 242 9.96 6.27 0.72
CA GLN A 242 9.98 7.40 1.66
C GLN A 242 8.80 7.32 2.65
N LYS A 243 8.94 7.89 3.85
CA LYS A 243 7.96 7.80 4.96
C LYS A 243 6.53 8.05 4.51
N ASP A 244 6.25 9.23 3.94
CA ASP A 244 4.90 9.60 3.55
C ASP A 244 4.35 8.66 2.46
N SER A 245 5.20 8.25 1.52
CA SER A 245 4.86 7.36 0.43
C SER A 245 4.56 5.94 0.91
N LEU A 246 5.43 5.36 1.75
CA LEU A 246 5.23 4.00 2.27
C LEU A 246 4.00 3.92 3.19
N LEU A 247 3.80 4.92 4.04
CA LEU A 247 2.62 4.98 4.90
C LEU A 247 1.32 5.12 4.09
N ASP A 248 1.32 5.91 3.01
CA ASP A 248 0.19 6.00 2.08
C ASP A 248 -0.06 4.66 1.36
N ILE A 249 1.01 3.98 0.91
CA ILE A 249 0.89 2.64 0.30
C ILE A 249 0.28 1.65 1.29
N VAL A 250 0.73 1.62 2.53
CA VAL A 250 0.19 0.75 3.59
C VAL A 250 -1.26 1.13 3.92
N GLN A 251 -1.60 2.41 3.94
CA GLN A 251 -2.96 2.87 4.26
C GLN A 251 -3.95 2.55 3.15
N ARG A 252 -3.61 2.84 1.89
CA ARG A 252 -4.60 3.00 0.81
C ARG A 252 -4.41 2.06 -0.38
N PHE A 253 -3.21 1.50 -0.60
CA PHE A 253 -2.95 0.70 -1.79
C PHE A 253 -2.88 -0.80 -1.50
N ILE A 254 -2.20 -1.22 -0.44
CA ILE A 254 -2.10 -2.66 -0.14
C ILE A 254 -3.45 -3.19 0.33
N HIS A 255 -3.84 -4.38 -0.16
CA HIS A 255 -4.97 -5.11 0.41
C HIS A 255 -4.76 -6.62 0.32
N LEU A 256 -5.38 -7.35 1.23
CA LEU A 256 -5.38 -8.79 1.24
C LEU A 256 -6.63 -9.30 0.50
N GLN A 257 -6.44 -9.89 -0.67
CA GLN A 257 -7.51 -10.58 -1.40
C GLN A 257 -7.61 -12.00 -0.87
N GLU A 258 -8.58 -12.23 -0.01
CA GLU A 258 -8.80 -13.55 0.59
C GLU A 258 -9.59 -14.47 -0.35
N ASP A 259 -9.07 -15.68 -0.57
CA ASP A 259 -9.87 -16.76 -1.13
C ASP A 259 -10.53 -17.53 0.03
N LYS A 260 -11.82 -17.26 0.27
CA LYS A 260 -12.61 -17.89 1.35
C LYS A 260 -12.71 -19.42 1.21
N LYS A 261 -12.61 -19.96 -0.02
CA LYS A 261 -12.67 -21.39 -0.29
C LYS A 261 -11.32 -22.07 -0.13
N ASN A 262 -10.24 -21.35 -0.42
CA ASN A 262 -8.88 -21.85 -0.31
C ASN A 262 -7.92 -20.75 0.20
N PRO A 263 -7.75 -20.62 1.53
CA PRO A 263 -6.89 -19.57 2.11
C PRO A 263 -5.45 -19.58 1.56
N LYS A 264 -4.96 -20.74 1.07
CA LYS A 264 -3.63 -20.82 0.44
C LYS A 264 -3.53 -20.04 -0.88
N LYS A 265 -4.68 -19.77 -1.54
CA LYS A 265 -4.77 -18.95 -2.75
C LYS A 265 -4.94 -17.46 -2.45
N SER A 266 -5.07 -17.07 -1.20
CA SER A 266 -5.09 -15.65 -0.83
C SER A 266 -3.82 -14.94 -1.29
N VAL A 267 -3.98 -13.72 -1.77
CA VAL A 267 -2.91 -12.90 -2.35
C VAL A 267 -2.91 -11.53 -1.70
N MET A 268 -1.74 -11.06 -1.29
CA MET A 268 -1.55 -9.66 -0.92
C MET A 268 -1.31 -8.87 -2.20
N ILE A 269 -2.15 -7.89 -2.49
CA ILE A 269 -1.97 -6.99 -3.62
C ILE A 269 -1.12 -5.80 -3.16
N PHE A 270 0.00 -5.62 -3.83
CA PHE A 270 0.85 -4.44 -3.74
C PHE A 270 0.81 -3.74 -5.11
N PRO A 271 0.70 -2.40 -5.21
CA PRO A 271 0.60 -1.72 -6.51
C PRO A 271 1.87 -1.96 -7.33
N ARG A 272 1.72 -2.17 -8.64
CA ARG A 272 2.86 -2.07 -9.57
C ARG A 272 3.22 -0.60 -9.76
N TYR A 273 4.44 -0.31 -10.17
CA TYR A 273 4.89 1.07 -10.31
C TYR A 273 3.94 1.92 -11.18
N HIS A 274 3.56 1.45 -12.37
CA HIS A 274 2.67 2.20 -13.27
C HIS A 274 1.28 2.46 -12.68
N GLN A 275 0.78 1.57 -11.82
CA GLN A 275 -0.50 1.76 -11.12
C GLN A 275 -0.38 2.83 -10.03
N LEU A 276 0.70 2.77 -9.25
CA LEU A 276 1.00 3.77 -8.22
C LEU A 276 1.19 5.16 -8.85
N ASP A 277 1.97 5.23 -9.92
CA ASP A 277 2.30 6.45 -10.64
C ASP A 277 1.06 7.14 -11.22
N VAL A 278 0.20 6.38 -11.94
CA VAL A 278 -1.01 6.97 -12.54
C VAL A 278 -1.99 7.49 -11.50
N VAL A 279 -2.22 6.74 -10.42
CA VAL A 279 -3.14 7.19 -9.36
C VAL A 279 -2.61 8.45 -8.68
N ARG A 280 -1.32 8.49 -8.36
CA ARG A 280 -0.68 9.65 -7.73
C ARG A 280 -0.68 10.88 -8.62
N LYS A 281 -0.37 10.72 -9.90
CA LYS A 281 -0.39 11.83 -10.88
C LYS A 281 -1.79 12.44 -11.01
N LEU A 282 -2.82 11.61 -11.12
CA LEU A 282 -4.20 12.08 -11.21
C LEU A 282 -4.65 12.78 -9.94
N VAL A 283 -4.37 12.21 -8.77
CA VAL A 283 -4.72 12.83 -7.49
C VAL A 283 -3.99 14.17 -7.31
N ALA A 284 -2.70 14.24 -7.65
CA ALA A 284 -1.91 15.45 -7.56
C ALA A 284 -2.40 16.54 -8.52
N ASP A 285 -2.75 16.18 -9.75
CA ASP A 285 -3.27 17.12 -10.73
C ASP A 285 -4.63 17.68 -10.31
N VAL A 286 -5.55 16.81 -9.85
CA VAL A 286 -6.86 17.24 -9.32
C VAL A 286 -6.70 18.12 -8.08
N TYR A 287 -5.74 17.81 -7.20
CA TYR A 287 -5.45 18.65 -6.03
C TYR A 287 -4.97 20.05 -6.43
N ALA A 288 -4.13 20.14 -7.47
CA ALA A 288 -3.54 21.40 -7.96
C ALA A 288 -4.54 22.22 -8.77
N ASN A 289 -5.28 21.60 -9.68
CA ASN A 289 -6.07 22.24 -10.74
C ASN A 289 -7.59 22.17 -10.50
N GLY A 290 -8.06 21.36 -9.55
CA GLY A 290 -9.48 21.19 -9.24
C GLY A 290 -10.23 20.31 -10.23
N THR A 291 -11.51 20.61 -10.44
CA THR A 291 -12.43 19.86 -11.31
C THR A 291 -12.51 20.46 -12.71
N GLY A 292 -13.10 19.73 -13.68
CA GLY A 292 -13.36 20.20 -15.04
C GLY A 292 -12.33 19.76 -16.08
N HIS A 293 -11.43 18.87 -15.72
CA HIS A 293 -10.41 18.30 -16.62
C HIS A 293 -10.77 16.87 -17.05
N ASN A 294 -10.35 16.52 -18.28
CA ASN A 294 -10.50 15.17 -18.82
C ASN A 294 -9.13 14.49 -18.88
N TYR A 295 -9.10 13.21 -18.49
CA TYR A 295 -7.89 12.39 -18.48
C TYR A 295 -8.12 11.13 -19.29
N LEU A 296 -7.12 10.71 -20.05
CA LEU A 296 -7.09 9.43 -20.74
C LEU A 296 -5.96 8.57 -20.19
N ILE A 297 -6.31 7.41 -19.65
CA ILE A 297 -5.36 6.43 -19.12
C ILE A 297 -5.34 5.21 -20.04
N GLN A 298 -4.22 4.99 -20.71
CA GLN A 298 -4.03 3.85 -21.57
C GLN A 298 -3.18 2.79 -20.87
N HIS A 299 -3.79 1.69 -20.50
CA HIS A 299 -3.14 0.53 -19.91
C HIS A 299 -3.36 -0.71 -20.79
N SER A 300 -2.34 -1.57 -20.90
CA SER A 300 -2.45 -2.84 -21.62
C SER A 300 -3.40 -3.81 -20.92
N ALA A 301 -3.93 -4.79 -21.66
CA ALA A 301 -4.70 -5.88 -21.07
C ALA A 301 -3.86 -6.61 -20.00
N GLY A 302 -4.49 -7.01 -18.88
CA GLY A 302 -3.82 -7.68 -17.76
C GLY A 302 -2.89 -6.80 -16.92
N SER A 303 -2.85 -5.48 -17.15
CA SER A 303 -2.05 -4.53 -16.35
C SER A 303 -2.62 -4.29 -14.93
N GLY A 304 -3.85 -4.75 -14.66
CA GLY A 304 -4.55 -4.51 -13.39
C GLY A 304 -5.32 -3.18 -13.35
N LYS A 305 -5.93 -2.76 -14.46
CA LYS A 305 -6.77 -1.54 -14.56
C LYS A 305 -7.79 -1.43 -13.44
N SER A 306 -8.49 -2.54 -13.11
CA SER A 306 -9.51 -2.56 -12.05
C SER A 306 -8.96 -2.10 -10.69
N ASN A 307 -7.74 -2.50 -10.34
CA ASN A 307 -7.09 -2.01 -9.11
C ASN A 307 -6.80 -0.51 -9.19
N SER A 308 -6.28 -0.01 -10.33
CA SER A 308 -6.02 1.43 -10.51
C SER A 308 -7.30 2.26 -10.39
N ILE A 309 -8.41 1.79 -10.96
CA ILE A 309 -9.74 2.43 -10.85
C ILE A 309 -10.19 2.44 -9.39
N SER A 310 -10.06 1.31 -8.69
CA SER A 310 -10.45 1.20 -7.29
C SER A 310 -9.66 2.13 -6.39
N TRP A 311 -8.33 2.14 -6.51
CA TRP A 311 -7.49 3.06 -5.76
C TRP A 311 -7.80 4.53 -6.07
N LEU A 312 -7.98 4.87 -7.35
CA LEU A 312 -8.33 6.24 -7.75
C LEU A 312 -9.66 6.67 -7.15
N ALA A 313 -10.69 5.82 -7.23
CA ALA A 313 -12.02 6.13 -6.68
C ALA A 313 -11.95 6.40 -5.17
N HIS A 314 -11.24 5.56 -4.40
CA HIS A 314 -11.08 5.75 -2.96
C HIS A 314 -10.23 6.98 -2.60
N HIS A 315 -9.17 7.28 -3.35
CA HIS A 315 -8.37 8.49 -3.15
C HIS A 315 -9.19 9.76 -3.42
N LEU A 316 -9.90 9.82 -4.54
CA LEU A 316 -10.70 10.99 -4.92
C LEU A 316 -11.89 11.20 -3.99
N SER A 317 -12.49 10.13 -3.44
CA SER A 317 -13.66 10.23 -2.54
C SER A 317 -13.36 10.95 -1.22
N ASN A 318 -12.08 11.00 -0.83
CA ASN A 318 -11.60 11.64 0.39
C ASN A 318 -10.66 12.83 0.12
N LEU A 319 -10.56 13.27 -1.13
CA LEU A 319 -9.66 14.37 -1.50
C LEU A 319 -10.24 15.72 -1.06
N HIS A 320 -9.44 16.48 -0.33
CA HIS A 320 -9.72 17.86 0.07
C HIS A 320 -8.81 18.81 -0.68
N ASP A 321 -9.30 20.01 -0.99
CA ASP A 321 -8.53 21.08 -1.61
C ASP A 321 -7.66 21.82 -0.58
N LYS A 322 -6.95 22.84 -1.03
CA LYS A 322 -6.08 23.68 -0.19
C LYS A 322 -6.81 24.43 0.94
N ASN A 323 -8.14 24.52 0.88
CA ASN A 323 -9.01 25.14 1.87
C ASN A 323 -9.74 24.10 2.73
N ASP A 324 -9.25 22.85 2.73
CA ASP A 324 -9.87 21.72 3.44
C ASP A 324 -11.33 21.41 3.03
N LYS A 325 -11.74 21.81 1.81
CA LYS A 325 -13.05 21.49 1.25
C LYS A 325 -12.96 20.22 0.41
N VAL A 326 -13.95 19.35 0.55
CA VAL A 326 -14.07 18.14 -0.28
C VAL A 326 -14.12 18.53 -1.76
N VAL A 327 -13.25 17.95 -2.58
CA VAL A 327 -13.16 18.25 -4.02
C VAL A 327 -14.37 17.69 -4.77
N PHE A 328 -14.77 16.44 -4.48
CA PHE A 328 -15.88 15.76 -5.14
C PHE A 328 -16.95 15.34 -4.13
N ASN A 329 -18.22 15.57 -4.47
CA ASN A 329 -19.36 15.09 -3.68
C ASN A 329 -19.53 13.57 -3.83
N SER A 330 -19.35 13.05 -5.06
CA SER A 330 -19.39 11.62 -5.36
C SER A 330 -18.45 11.27 -6.49
N ILE A 331 -17.97 10.03 -6.47
CA ILE A 331 -17.18 9.41 -7.52
C ILE A 331 -18.08 8.39 -8.23
N ILE A 332 -18.25 8.52 -9.53
CA ILE A 332 -19.09 7.63 -10.34
C ILE A 332 -18.18 6.74 -11.17
N VAL A 333 -18.24 5.44 -10.93
CA VAL A 333 -17.52 4.44 -11.74
C VAL A 333 -18.48 3.80 -12.70
N ILE A 334 -18.23 3.99 -14.00
CA ILE A 334 -19.07 3.47 -15.09
C ILE A 334 -18.37 2.27 -15.71
N THR A 335 -19.09 1.14 -15.79
CA THR A 335 -18.64 -0.09 -16.40
C THR A 335 -19.52 -0.42 -17.64
N ASP A 336 -18.93 -1.11 -18.62
CA ASP A 336 -19.64 -1.43 -19.89
C ASP A 336 -20.50 -2.71 -19.78
N ARG A 337 -20.03 -3.73 -19.05
CA ARG A 337 -20.65 -5.05 -19.03
C ARG A 337 -20.98 -5.55 -17.63
N LEU A 338 -22.18 -6.11 -17.44
CA LEU A 338 -22.67 -6.67 -16.18
C LEU A 338 -21.74 -7.74 -15.55
N VAL A 339 -21.00 -8.51 -16.35
CA VAL A 339 -20.08 -9.57 -15.84
C VAL A 339 -18.74 -9.00 -15.37
N LEU A 340 -18.17 -8.05 -16.12
CA LEU A 340 -16.94 -7.34 -15.72
C LEU A 340 -17.21 -6.38 -14.55
N ASP A 341 -18.45 -5.86 -14.49
CA ASP A 341 -18.98 -5.05 -13.41
C ASP A 341 -18.83 -5.75 -12.05
N LYS A 342 -19.18 -7.03 -11.94
CA LYS A 342 -19.05 -7.76 -10.68
C LYS A 342 -17.60 -7.86 -10.18
N GLN A 343 -16.65 -8.12 -11.07
CA GLN A 343 -15.23 -8.22 -10.69
C GLN A 343 -14.64 -6.86 -10.25
N LEU A 344 -14.98 -5.79 -10.97
CA LEU A 344 -14.56 -4.43 -10.60
C LEU A 344 -15.24 -3.99 -9.30
N GLN A 345 -16.52 -4.28 -9.14
CA GLN A 345 -17.27 -4.02 -7.92
C GLN A 345 -16.65 -4.74 -6.72
N ASP A 346 -16.43 -6.05 -6.83
CA ASP A 346 -15.79 -6.83 -5.76
C ASP A 346 -14.41 -6.25 -5.40
N THR A 347 -13.66 -5.78 -6.40
CA THR A 347 -12.36 -5.12 -6.18
C THR A 347 -12.54 -3.80 -5.41
N ILE A 348 -13.47 -2.93 -5.82
CA ILE A 348 -13.71 -1.64 -5.13
C ILE A 348 -14.19 -1.87 -3.69
N TYR A 349 -15.06 -2.85 -3.45
CA TYR A 349 -15.50 -3.21 -2.10
C TYR A 349 -14.37 -3.77 -1.22
N GLN A 350 -13.43 -4.52 -1.78
CA GLN A 350 -12.28 -5.04 -1.02
C GLN A 350 -11.38 -3.94 -0.47
N PHE A 351 -11.40 -2.75 -1.08
CA PHE A 351 -10.68 -1.56 -0.61
C PHE A 351 -11.48 -0.70 0.37
N GLU A 352 -12.74 -1.05 0.61
CA GLU A 352 -13.58 -0.31 1.56
C GLU A 352 -13.08 -0.55 2.99
N HIS A 353 -12.53 0.49 3.60
CA HIS A 353 -12.05 0.45 4.99
C HIS A 353 -13.10 0.99 5.98
N VAL A 354 -14.14 1.63 5.46
CA VAL A 354 -15.28 2.17 6.22
C VAL A 354 -16.54 1.71 5.52
N GLU A 355 -17.36 0.93 6.19
CA GLU A 355 -18.59 0.36 5.65
C GLU A 355 -19.57 1.46 5.19
N GLY A 356 -20.18 1.29 4.01
CA GLY A 356 -21.16 2.21 3.45
C GLY A 356 -20.63 3.35 2.58
N VAL A 357 -19.32 3.39 2.32
CA VAL A 357 -18.70 4.35 1.37
C VAL A 357 -19.03 4.00 -0.08
N VAL A 358 -19.07 2.71 -0.41
CA VAL A 358 -19.36 2.20 -1.75
C VAL A 358 -20.83 1.82 -1.88
N THR A 359 -21.48 2.27 -2.95
CA THR A 359 -22.87 1.92 -3.28
C THR A 359 -22.93 1.33 -4.69
N LYS A 360 -23.41 0.11 -4.76
CA LYS A 360 -23.64 -0.60 -6.00
C LYS A 360 -25.07 -0.39 -6.49
N ILE A 361 -25.22 -0.08 -7.75
CA ILE A 361 -26.53 0.10 -8.38
C ILE A 361 -26.88 -1.19 -9.14
N ASP A 362 -27.51 -2.14 -8.46
CA ASP A 362 -27.86 -3.45 -9.02
C ASP A 362 -29.20 -3.45 -9.72
N ASN A 363 -30.23 -2.85 -9.10
CA ASN A 363 -31.60 -3.12 -9.47
C ASN A 363 -32.13 -2.20 -10.57
N ASN A 364 -32.22 -0.90 -10.33
CA ASN A 364 -32.89 0.01 -11.26
C ASN A 364 -32.30 1.44 -11.23
N ALA A 365 -32.77 2.27 -12.15
CA ALA A 365 -32.36 3.66 -12.25
C ALA A 365 -32.79 4.51 -11.03
N ALA A 366 -33.85 4.15 -10.32
CA ALA A 366 -34.27 4.86 -9.13
C ALA A 366 -33.22 4.76 -8.00
N GLN A 367 -32.57 3.62 -7.87
CA GLN A 367 -31.45 3.44 -6.92
C GLN A 367 -30.25 4.34 -7.27
N LEU A 368 -29.97 4.57 -8.56
CA LEU A 368 -28.94 5.52 -9.00
C LEU A 368 -29.32 6.95 -8.64
N ALA A 369 -30.58 7.36 -8.90
CA ALA A 369 -31.07 8.69 -8.55
C ALA A 369 -30.97 8.93 -7.03
N ASP A 370 -31.40 7.98 -6.20
CA ASP A 370 -31.27 8.06 -4.75
C ASP A 370 -29.81 8.20 -4.29
N ALA A 371 -28.90 7.40 -4.86
CA ALA A 371 -27.48 7.49 -4.52
C ALA A 371 -26.86 8.85 -4.86
N LEU A 372 -27.25 9.47 -5.97
CA LEU A 372 -26.82 10.81 -6.38
C LEU A 372 -27.43 11.89 -5.48
N ASN A 373 -28.73 11.79 -5.18
CA ASN A 373 -29.44 12.75 -4.33
C ASN A 373 -28.90 12.72 -2.89
N THR A 374 -28.67 11.53 -2.33
CA THR A 374 -28.14 11.33 -0.97
C THR A 374 -26.63 11.56 -0.85
N GLY A 375 -25.91 11.75 -1.98
CA GLY A 375 -24.47 12.04 -1.98
C GLY A 375 -23.61 10.86 -1.54
N LYS A 376 -23.93 9.65 -2.00
CA LYS A 376 -23.07 8.47 -1.77
C LYS A 376 -21.67 8.69 -2.33
N LYS A 377 -20.63 8.32 -1.56
CA LYS A 377 -19.24 8.67 -1.89
C LYS A 377 -18.71 8.01 -3.15
N ILE A 378 -18.94 6.72 -3.32
CA ILE A 378 -18.55 5.96 -4.53
C ILE A 378 -19.78 5.22 -5.05
N ILE A 379 -20.13 5.50 -6.31
CA ILE A 379 -21.29 4.92 -6.98
C ILE A 379 -20.79 4.09 -8.17
N ILE A 380 -21.13 2.80 -8.21
CA ILE A 380 -20.76 1.92 -9.32
C ILE A 380 -22.02 1.61 -10.14
N THR A 381 -22.00 1.90 -11.43
CA THR A 381 -23.17 1.80 -12.28
C THR A 381 -22.77 1.50 -13.74
N THR A 382 -23.75 1.25 -14.58
CA THR A 382 -23.59 1.11 -16.04
C THR A 382 -24.17 2.31 -16.78
N LEU A 383 -23.62 2.62 -17.96
CA LEU A 383 -24.04 3.77 -18.76
C LEU A 383 -25.53 3.73 -19.10
N GLN A 384 -26.08 2.53 -19.33
CA GLN A 384 -27.49 2.32 -19.73
C GLN A 384 -28.51 2.81 -18.69
N LYS A 385 -28.12 3.02 -17.43
CA LYS A 385 -29.03 3.48 -16.38
C LYS A 385 -29.26 5.00 -16.39
N PHE A 386 -28.35 5.78 -16.98
CA PHE A 386 -28.41 7.25 -16.95
C PHE A 386 -29.64 7.87 -17.64
N PRO A 387 -30.10 7.41 -18.84
CA PRO A 387 -31.25 8.01 -19.48
C PRO A 387 -32.54 7.95 -18.64
N PHE A 388 -32.63 7.01 -17.71
CA PHE A 388 -33.85 6.77 -16.91
C PHE A 388 -33.88 7.52 -15.59
N ILE A 389 -32.86 8.32 -15.29
CA ILE A 389 -32.80 9.07 -14.03
C ILE A 389 -33.09 10.57 -14.19
N LEU A 390 -33.11 11.10 -15.40
CA LEU A 390 -33.19 12.53 -15.68
C LEU A 390 -34.36 13.25 -14.96
N GLU A 391 -35.51 12.57 -14.85
CA GLU A 391 -36.69 13.08 -14.15
C GLU A 391 -36.72 12.80 -12.63
N LYS A 392 -35.76 12.02 -12.12
CA LYS A 392 -35.72 11.51 -10.73
C LYS A 392 -34.61 12.10 -9.90
N VAL A 393 -33.70 12.83 -10.55
CA VAL A 393 -32.56 13.44 -9.90
C VAL A 393 -32.92 14.88 -9.55
N ASP A 394 -32.64 15.27 -8.30
CA ASP A 394 -32.78 16.64 -7.82
C ASP A 394 -31.78 17.57 -8.52
N ASP A 395 -31.87 18.87 -8.23
CA ASP A 395 -30.88 19.83 -8.73
C ASP A 395 -29.47 19.48 -8.25
N LEU A 396 -28.61 19.08 -9.19
CA LEU A 396 -27.21 18.74 -8.97
C LEU A 396 -26.23 19.88 -9.30
N SER A 397 -26.74 21.06 -9.67
CA SER A 397 -25.92 22.20 -10.16
C SER A 397 -24.81 22.64 -9.20
N GLY A 398 -25.00 22.43 -7.90
CA GLY A 398 -24.01 22.73 -6.86
C GLY A 398 -23.06 21.58 -6.51
N LYS A 399 -23.22 20.40 -7.13
CA LYS A 399 -22.43 19.21 -6.81
C LYS A 399 -21.33 18.98 -7.83
N ARG A 400 -20.19 18.45 -7.37
CA ARG A 400 -19.02 18.10 -8.19
C ARG A 400 -18.84 16.59 -8.20
N PHE A 401 -18.69 16.02 -9.38
CA PHE A 401 -18.55 14.61 -9.61
C PHE A 401 -17.23 14.29 -10.31
N ALA A 402 -16.56 13.21 -9.90
CA ALA A 402 -15.56 12.57 -10.74
C ALA A 402 -16.19 11.37 -11.41
N VAL A 403 -16.03 11.25 -12.74
CA VAL A 403 -16.54 10.13 -13.51
C VAL A 403 -15.37 9.31 -14.03
N ILE A 404 -15.32 8.03 -13.67
CA ILE A 404 -14.29 7.08 -14.10
C ILE A 404 -15.00 6.06 -15.02
N VAL A 405 -14.59 6.02 -16.29
CA VAL A 405 -15.17 5.12 -17.28
C VAL A 405 -14.18 4.01 -17.59
N ASP A 406 -14.56 2.75 -17.28
CA ASP A 406 -13.79 1.59 -17.69
C ASP A 406 -14.16 1.22 -19.15
N GLU A 407 -13.17 0.73 -19.93
CA GLU A 407 -13.32 0.37 -21.34
C GLU A 407 -13.98 1.47 -22.19
N ALA A 408 -13.47 2.72 -22.06
CA ALA A 408 -14.02 3.91 -22.71
C ALA A 408 -14.22 3.78 -24.23
N HIS A 409 -13.43 2.92 -24.90
CA HIS A 409 -13.56 2.66 -26.33
C HIS A 409 -14.84 1.92 -26.72
N SER A 410 -15.41 1.10 -25.85
CA SER A 410 -16.65 0.35 -26.12
C SER A 410 -17.90 1.17 -25.75
N SER A 411 -17.79 1.99 -24.72
CA SER A 411 -18.92 2.81 -24.24
C SER A 411 -19.26 4.01 -25.14
N GLN A 412 -18.36 4.42 -26.04
CA GLN A 412 -18.55 5.57 -26.92
C GLN A 412 -18.99 5.24 -28.34
N THR A 413 -19.09 3.97 -28.73
CA THR A 413 -19.41 3.56 -30.12
C THR A 413 -20.87 3.16 -30.35
N GLY A 414 -21.74 3.23 -29.34
CA GLY A 414 -23.16 2.86 -29.44
C GLY A 414 -24.07 4.06 -29.81
N GLU A 415 -25.19 3.82 -30.48
CA GLU A 415 -26.25 4.81 -30.77
C GLU A 415 -26.79 5.51 -29.51
N ALA A 416 -26.66 4.86 -28.34
CA ALA A 416 -27.07 5.40 -27.04
C ALA A 416 -26.17 6.57 -26.56
N SER A 417 -24.95 6.76 -27.11
CA SER A 417 -24.05 7.85 -26.75
C SER A 417 -24.32 9.16 -27.52
N LYS A 418 -25.28 9.13 -28.47
CA LYS A 418 -25.67 10.28 -29.30
C LYS A 418 -26.94 10.99 -28.83
N LYS A 419 -27.59 10.48 -27.81
CA LYS A 419 -28.74 11.10 -27.12
C LYS A 419 -28.29 11.54 -25.71
#